data_3b8293614186f604e76e908dc3ece5f5
#
_entry.id   3b8293614186f604e76e908dc3ece5f5
#
_cell.length_a   1.000
_cell.length_b   1.000
_cell.length_c   1.000
_cell.angle_alpha   90.00
_cell.angle_beta   90.00
_cell.angle_gamma   90.00
#
_symmetry.space_group_name_H-M   'P 1'
#
loop_
_entity.id
_entity.type
_entity.pdbx_description
1 polymer ?
#
loop_
_entity_poly.entity_id
_entity_poly.type
_entity_poly.pdbx_seq_one_letter_code
_entity_poly.pdbx_strand_id
1 'polypeptide(L)' 'MAQFKLHISLPDRPGSLGLLASAIGAAGGDIRGLVVLKSEDGRGYDDITVAVPGSDPTDLLNVLDAIGGVEVVSITPVE' A
#
# COMPACT_ATOMS: atom_id res chain seq x y z
N MET A 1 -7.91 9.93 -12.74
CA MET A 1 -7.38 9.29 -11.53
C MET A 1 -5.86 9.34 -11.55
N ALA A 2 -5.26 9.70 -10.46
CA ALA A 2 -3.80 9.66 -10.34
C ALA A 2 -3.37 8.28 -9.85
N GLN A 3 -2.19 7.85 -10.28
CA GLN A 3 -1.59 6.60 -9.84
C GLN A 3 -0.31 6.87 -9.06
N PHE A 4 -0.11 6.07 -8.02
CA PHE A 4 1.09 6.14 -7.18
C PHE A 4 1.65 4.73 -6.97
N LYS A 5 2.97 4.64 -6.94
CA LYS A 5 3.65 3.42 -6.51
C LYS A 5 4.07 3.59 -5.06
N LEU A 6 3.64 2.67 -4.21
CA LEU A 6 3.99 2.66 -2.80
C LEU A 6 4.93 1.48 -2.53
N HIS A 7 6.04 1.76 -1.87
CA HIS A 7 6.90 0.74 -1.31
C HIS A 7 6.50 0.56 0.15
N ILE A 8 6.00 -0.61 0.49
CA ILE A 8 5.36 -0.87 1.78
C ILE A 8 6.05 -2.01 2.51
N SER A 9 6.26 -1.82 3.81
CA SER A 9 6.69 -2.86 4.73
C SER A 9 5.52 -3.23 5.63
N LEU A 10 5.27 -4.53 5.79
CA LEU A 10 4.18 -5.04 6.61
C LEU A 10 4.61 -6.35 7.30
N PRO A 11 3.89 -6.76 8.38
CA PRO A 11 4.20 -8.02 9.03
C PRO A 11 4.06 -9.20 8.05
N ASP A 12 5.06 -10.08 8.03
CA ASP A 12 5.06 -11.26 7.16
C ASP A 12 4.31 -12.39 7.84
N ARG A 13 2.99 -12.34 7.78
CA ARG A 13 2.09 -13.34 8.34
C ARG A 13 0.81 -13.44 7.55
N PRO A 14 0.09 -14.58 7.63
CA PRO A 14 -1.17 -14.75 6.92
C PRO A 14 -2.14 -13.60 7.20
N GLY A 15 -2.80 -13.12 6.17
CA GLY A 15 -3.81 -12.07 6.28
C GLY A 15 -3.30 -10.64 6.23
N SER A 16 -2.00 -10.39 6.42
CA SER A 16 -1.46 -9.02 6.40
C SER A 16 -1.73 -8.31 5.08
N LEU A 17 -1.43 -8.95 3.97
CA LEU A 17 -1.66 -8.37 2.65
C LEU A 17 -3.15 -8.17 2.35
N GLY A 18 -4.00 -9.11 2.78
CA GLY A 18 -5.44 -8.99 2.63
C GLY A 18 -6.01 -7.80 3.38
N LEU A 19 -5.55 -7.58 4.62
CA LEU A 19 -5.95 -6.43 5.41
C LEU A 19 -5.53 -5.12 4.75
N LEU A 20 -4.30 -5.07 4.25
CA LEU A 20 -3.78 -3.92 3.51
C LEU A 20 -4.63 -3.63 2.27
N ALA A 21 -4.91 -4.65 1.46
CA ALA A 21 -5.70 -4.50 0.24
C ALA A 21 -7.12 -4.01 0.54
N SER A 22 -7.74 -4.53 1.60
CA SER A 22 -9.08 -4.10 2.02
C SER A 22 -9.08 -2.64 2.46
N ALA A 23 -8.05 -2.20 3.17
CA ALA A 23 -7.92 -0.81 3.60
C ALA A 23 -7.73 0.14 2.41
N ILE A 24 -6.94 -0.26 1.42
CA ILE A 24 -6.76 0.51 0.18
C ILE A 24 -8.11 0.68 -0.53
N GLY A 25 -8.87 -0.40 -0.67
CA GLY A 25 -10.19 -0.35 -1.29
C GLY A 25 -11.16 0.55 -0.53
N ALA A 26 -11.16 0.48 0.79
CA ALA A 26 -12.01 1.32 1.64
C ALA A 26 -11.66 2.82 1.51
N ALA A 27 -10.41 3.15 1.19
CA ALA A 27 -9.97 4.52 0.95
C ALA A 27 -10.28 5.01 -0.48
N GLY A 28 -10.96 4.20 -1.28
CA GLY A 28 -11.26 4.52 -2.68
C GLY A 28 -10.13 4.20 -3.65
N GLY A 29 -9.07 3.52 -3.18
CA GLY A 29 -7.96 3.13 -4.01
C GLY A 29 -8.25 1.87 -4.82
N ASP A 30 -7.73 1.83 -6.04
CA ASP A 30 -7.84 0.68 -6.92
C ASP A 30 -6.43 0.15 -7.18
N ILE A 31 -6.16 -1.09 -6.75
CA ILE A 31 -4.85 -1.70 -6.94
C ILE A 31 -4.68 -2.06 -8.41
N ARG A 32 -3.66 -1.48 -9.05
CA ARG A 32 -3.32 -1.70 -10.45
C ARG A 32 -2.18 -2.67 -10.64
N GLY A 33 -1.35 -2.84 -9.64
CA GLY A 33 -0.24 -3.78 -9.70
C GLY A 33 0.28 -4.05 -8.30
N LEU A 34 0.83 -5.24 -8.12
CA LEU A 34 1.42 -5.65 -6.86
C LEU A 34 2.58 -6.58 -7.13
N VAL A 35 3.73 -6.23 -6.59
CA VAL A 35 4.94 -7.05 -6.69
C VAL A 35 5.44 -7.33 -5.27
N VAL A 36 5.50 -8.60 -4.92
CA VAL A 36 6.12 -9.04 -3.65
C VAL A 36 7.62 -9.07 -3.86
N LEU A 37 8.35 -8.22 -3.13
CA LEU A 37 9.80 -8.07 -3.32
C LEU A 37 10.60 -9.05 -2.50
N LYS A 38 10.32 -9.14 -1.20
CA LYS A 38 11.08 -10.01 -0.30
C LYS A 38 10.36 -10.16 1.04
N SER A 39 10.79 -11.18 1.80
CA SER A 39 10.49 -11.34 3.22
C SER A 39 11.80 -11.38 3.98
N GLU A 40 11.92 -10.63 5.05
CA GLU A 40 13.15 -10.53 5.83
C GLU A 40 12.82 -10.14 7.28
N ASP A 41 13.34 -10.89 8.22
CA ASP A 41 13.19 -10.60 9.67
C ASP A 41 11.72 -10.42 10.12
N GLY A 42 10.82 -11.26 9.58
CA GLY A 42 9.41 -11.21 9.92
C GLY A 42 8.65 -10.07 9.25
N ARG A 43 9.26 -9.39 8.30
CA ARG A 43 8.64 -8.31 7.52
C ARG A 43 8.55 -8.71 6.05
N GLY A 44 7.44 -8.35 5.42
CA GLY A 44 7.29 -8.41 3.98
C GLY A 44 7.48 -7.03 3.37
N TYR A 45 7.98 -6.99 2.14
CA TYR A 45 8.20 -5.75 1.39
C TYR A 45 7.54 -5.90 0.02
N ASP A 46 6.63 -4.98 -0.30
CA ASP A 46 5.87 -5.01 -1.53
C ASP A 46 5.89 -3.66 -2.23
N ASP A 47 5.89 -3.68 -3.55
CA ASP A 47 5.57 -2.51 -4.36
C ASP A 47 4.13 -2.62 -4.83
N ILE A 48 3.31 -1.64 -4.50
CA ILE A 48 1.90 -1.61 -4.87
C ILE A 48 1.61 -0.35 -5.66
N THR A 49 1.06 -0.52 -6.86
CA THR A 49 0.58 0.61 -7.67
C THR A 49 -0.90 0.78 -7.44
N VAL A 50 -1.30 1.97 -7.01
CA VAL A 50 -2.68 2.28 -6.64
C VAL A 50 -3.16 3.50 -7.43
N ALA A 51 -4.34 3.40 -8.04
CA ALA A 51 -5.05 4.53 -8.61
C ALA A 51 -5.97 5.12 -7.54
N VAL A 52 -5.93 6.42 -7.36
CA VAL A 52 -6.77 7.13 -6.40
C VAL A 52 -7.66 8.15 -7.09
N PRO A 53 -8.86 8.46 -6.53
CA PRO A 53 -9.69 9.54 -7.05
C PRO A 53 -8.96 10.89 -6.94
N GLY A 54 -9.09 11.72 -7.98
CA GLY A 54 -8.41 13.00 -8.00
C GLY A 54 -6.90 12.86 -8.16
N SER A 55 -6.14 13.69 -7.47
CA SER A 55 -4.68 13.74 -7.60
C SER A 55 -3.95 13.70 -6.26
N ASP A 56 -4.67 13.60 -5.14
CA ASP A 56 -4.09 13.69 -3.79
C ASP A 56 -4.17 12.34 -3.08
N PRO A 57 -3.04 11.72 -2.70
CA PRO A 57 -3.03 10.44 -2.02
C PRO A 57 -3.19 10.54 -0.49
N THR A 58 -3.51 11.71 0.05
CA THR A 58 -3.54 11.93 1.51
C THR A 58 -4.46 10.97 2.24
N ASP A 59 -5.69 10.76 1.75
CA ASP A 59 -6.64 9.85 2.39
C ASP A 59 -6.11 8.41 2.41
N LEU A 60 -5.52 7.97 1.30
CA LEU A 60 -4.89 6.66 1.22
C LEU A 60 -3.77 6.51 2.25
N LEU A 61 -2.88 7.51 2.32
CA LEU A 61 -1.75 7.47 3.27
C LEU A 61 -2.24 7.46 4.72
N ASN A 62 -3.26 8.23 5.04
CA ASN A 62 -3.84 8.25 6.39
C ASN A 62 -4.43 6.89 6.78
N VAL A 63 -5.12 6.22 5.86
CA VAL A 63 -5.69 4.90 6.11
C VAL A 63 -4.58 3.87 6.34
N LEU A 64 -3.54 3.89 5.53
CA LEU A 64 -2.42 2.97 5.68
C LEU A 64 -1.64 3.20 6.98
N ASP A 65 -1.46 4.45 7.36
CA ASP A 65 -0.76 4.82 8.60
C ASP A 65 -1.52 4.34 9.85
N ALA A 66 -2.82 4.17 9.75
CA ALA A 66 -3.66 3.68 10.84
C ALA A 66 -3.58 2.16 11.05
N ILE A 67 -3.01 1.41 10.11
CA ILE A 67 -2.88 -0.04 10.23
C ILE A 67 -1.64 -0.37 11.03
N GLY A 68 -1.82 -1.04 12.17
CA GLY A 68 -0.68 -1.44 13.01
C GLY A 68 0.29 -2.35 12.26
N GLY A 69 1.58 -2.03 12.33
CA GLY A 69 2.65 -2.79 11.69
C GLY A 69 2.90 -2.45 10.23
N VAL A 70 2.04 -1.67 9.59
CA VAL A 70 2.25 -1.23 8.19
C VAL A 70 3.07 0.04 8.17
N GLU A 71 4.08 0.07 7.30
CA GLU A 71 4.92 1.25 7.09
C GLU A 71 5.01 1.55 5.60
N VAL A 72 4.66 2.76 5.21
CA VAL A 72 4.88 3.26 3.86
C VAL A 72 6.31 3.81 3.81
N VAL A 73 7.21 3.05 3.18
CA VAL A 73 8.61 3.42 3.09
C VAL A 73 8.80 4.56 2.11
N SER A 74 8.10 4.52 0.99
CA SER A 74 8.13 5.59 -0.01
C SER A 74 6.88 5.57 -0.86
N ILE A 75 6.58 6.71 -1.47
CA ILE A 75 5.50 6.87 -2.43
C ILE A 75 6.01 7.71 -3.60
N THR A 76 5.71 7.27 -4.81
CA THR A 76 6.16 7.91 -6.04
C THR A 76 5.00 8.02 -7.02
N PRO A 77 4.75 9.20 -7.61
CA PRO A 77 3.75 9.32 -8.67
C PRO A 77 4.14 8.46 -9.89
N VAL A 78 3.14 7.85 -10.49
CA VAL A 78 3.29 7.11 -11.75
C VAL A 78 2.77 7.99 -12.88
N GLU A 79 3.63 8.26 -13.83
CA GLU A 79 3.29 9.08 -14.99
C GLU A 79 2.68 8.26 -16.11
#